data_4d94f11f6b45332d1a35714a6009b702
#
_entry.id   4d94f11f6b45332d1a35714a6009b702
#
_cell.length_a   1.000
_cell.length_b   1.000
_cell.length_c   1.000
_cell.angle_alpha   90.00
_cell.angle_beta   90.00
_cell.angle_gamma   90.00
#
_symmetry.space_group_name_H-M   'P 1'
#
loop_
_entity.id
_entity.type
_entity.pdbx_description
1 polymer ?
#
loop_
_entity_poly.entity_id
_entity_poly.type
_entity_poly.pdbx_seq_one_letter_code
_entity_poly.pdbx_strand_id
1 'polypeptide(L)'
;MMPSKHLNTGKNGQLALVFDALKRKWGNRRAAVLSWTSPFWVFLVFFCVIFVQHRYVYLYHDDYGYASLSYAYITPSVQGHNYTLPQLVEFLVEHYNHWGGRILLFGIEILVLRWGVWPYRIVQSIVLTMILVSAYGFVCRYYRHTVSRWLIAFTLCCCYGLIDLELHRNGTYWATAAVGMVWPFLGFFSAAFIHVRLEDEKRVGWQLPILGILYFMVGFSQEQIGILGLIFVGGLTLAHLYHKKNRPVIFIDMLAIVFILVGYSFLVLAPGNFARLNSANYAPYMALNLVDKVRVNLPSLIAYNLGRQNQAIVLVWVWLCVASMWVCYRSGKQPRQLYFLSFAICAFFGIILTVVMISALSQFKDWIYHSNLNINFLLFWIGFLGANCIAVILFIREKGHYTLLALFVGGLFSQLVMLISPSLSIRSSIIFLFTLFPILAFMMAEITTGIRLQILAKLALLMIFTAAMFNTILIIRGYAVNSPIMESNDRILRHMAQAIRNGTEIEKIELSKLPRKRYAADMPYSENFEYIDVWIKEYYDLPPEIKLIWR
;
A
#
# COMPACT_ATOMS: atom_id res chain seq x y z
N MET A 1 47.07 5.44 -60.32
CA MET A 1 46.17 6.55 -59.92
C MET A 1 44.75 6.05 -59.98
N MET A 2 44.12 5.70 -58.88
CA MET A 2 42.68 5.42 -58.76
C MET A 2 42.04 6.46 -57.84
N PRO A 3 40.91 7.08 -58.21
CA PRO A 3 40.28 8.12 -57.39
C PRO A 3 39.48 7.54 -56.24
N SER A 4 39.70 8.08 -55.07
CA SER A 4 38.95 7.82 -53.83
C SER A 4 37.52 8.30 -53.96
N LYS A 5 36.51 7.42 -53.89
CA LYS A 5 35.10 7.77 -53.76
C LYS A 5 34.82 8.25 -52.35
N HIS A 6 34.71 9.56 -52.14
CA HIS A 6 34.08 10.15 -50.96
C HIS A 6 32.58 9.83 -50.98
N LEU A 7 32.12 8.93 -50.11
CA LEU A 7 30.70 8.73 -49.84
C LEU A 7 30.22 9.90 -48.97
N ASN A 8 29.55 10.85 -49.61
CA ASN A 8 28.86 11.98 -48.97
C ASN A 8 27.56 11.43 -48.33
N THR A 9 27.63 10.96 -47.10
CA THR A 9 26.44 10.55 -46.33
C THR A 9 25.77 11.81 -45.82
N GLY A 10 24.86 12.37 -46.63
CA GLY A 10 24.06 13.53 -46.26
C GLY A 10 23.21 13.28 -45.01
N LYS A 11 22.79 14.35 -44.34
CA LYS A 11 21.98 14.35 -43.10
C LYS A 11 20.83 13.32 -43.07
N ASN A 12 20.28 12.97 -44.23
CA ASN A 12 19.23 11.96 -44.41
C ASN A 12 19.71 10.51 -44.13
N GLY A 13 20.98 10.19 -44.41
CA GLY A 13 21.55 8.86 -44.10
C GLY A 13 21.81 8.65 -42.63
N GLN A 14 22.18 9.69 -41.88
CA GLN A 14 22.33 9.63 -40.44
C GLN A 14 20.97 9.47 -39.71
N LEU A 15 19.94 10.17 -40.17
CA LEU A 15 18.58 10.02 -39.66
C LEU A 15 18.02 8.60 -39.89
N ALA A 16 18.24 8.03 -41.09
CA ALA A 16 17.82 6.65 -41.37
C ALA A 16 18.51 5.64 -40.49
N LEU A 17 19.81 5.76 -40.22
CA LEU A 17 20.56 4.91 -39.30
C LEU A 17 20.07 5.04 -37.85
N VAL A 18 19.71 6.23 -37.40
CA VAL A 18 19.14 6.45 -36.06
C VAL A 18 17.74 5.81 -35.96
N PHE A 19 16.90 5.95 -36.99
CA PHE A 19 15.59 5.31 -37.03
C PHE A 19 15.66 3.78 -37.06
N ASP A 20 16.61 3.22 -37.81
CA ASP A 20 16.81 1.75 -37.84
C ASP A 20 17.40 1.23 -36.51
N ALA A 21 18.30 1.96 -35.88
CA ALA A 21 18.80 1.62 -34.55
C ALA A 21 17.68 1.70 -33.47
N LEU A 22 16.82 2.71 -33.56
CA LEU A 22 15.62 2.81 -32.70
C LEU A 22 14.65 1.66 -32.97
N LYS A 23 14.31 1.36 -34.22
CA LYS A 23 13.45 0.23 -34.60
C LYS A 23 14.00 -1.12 -34.09
N ARG A 24 15.30 -1.39 -34.25
CA ARG A 24 15.94 -2.62 -33.71
C ARG A 24 15.90 -2.64 -32.18
N LYS A 25 16.18 -1.53 -31.52
CA LYS A 25 16.11 -1.41 -30.06
C LYS A 25 14.70 -1.62 -29.52
N TRP A 26 13.68 -1.12 -30.23
CA TRP A 26 12.25 -1.33 -29.88
C TRP A 26 11.78 -2.75 -30.21
N GLY A 27 12.21 -3.32 -31.33
CA GLY A 27 11.91 -4.70 -31.70
C GLY A 27 12.47 -5.71 -30.71
N ASN A 28 13.72 -5.55 -30.33
CA ASN A 28 14.37 -6.40 -29.31
C ASN A 28 13.73 -6.24 -27.92
N ARG A 29 13.32 -5.04 -27.54
CA ARG A 29 12.59 -4.80 -26.29
C ARG A 29 11.21 -5.45 -26.30
N ARG A 30 10.45 -5.34 -27.42
CA ARG A 30 9.14 -6.00 -27.56
C ARG A 30 9.26 -7.53 -27.49
N ALA A 31 10.24 -8.12 -28.17
CA ALA A 31 10.47 -9.56 -28.10
C ALA A 31 10.85 -10.04 -26.68
N ALA A 32 11.65 -9.26 -25.94
CA ALA A 32 12.00 -9.56 -24.55
C ALA A 32 10.80 -9.43 -23.60
N VAL A 33 9.92 -8.45 -23.83
CA VAL A 33 8.70 -8.25 -23.02
C VAL A 33 7.70 -9.38 -23.26
N LEU A 34 7.59 -9.88 -24.48
CA LEU A 34 6.64 -10.94 -24.86
C LEU A 34 7.18 -12.37 -24.63
N SER A 35 8.42 -12.53 -24.15
CA SER A 35 8.91 -13.85 -23.76
C SER A 35 8.09 -14.42 -22.58
N TRP A 36 7.78 -15.71 -22.58
CA TRP A 36 7.01 -16.39 -21.51
C TRP A 36 7.65 -16.27 -20.11
N THR A 37 8.95 -15.99 -20.04
CA THR A 37 9.69 -15.74 -18.81
C THR A 37 9.66 -14.27 -18.38
N SER A 38 8.96 -13.41 -19.11
CA SER A 38 8.88 -11.99 -18.79
C SER A 38 8.05 -11.75 -17.53
N PRO A 39 8.51 -10.92 -16.57
CA PRO A 39 7.72 -10.45 -15.44
C PRO A 39 6.42 -9.73 -15.85
N PHE A 40 6.33 -9.26 -17.07
CA PHE A 40 5.11 -8.66 -17.64
C PHE A 40 3.89 -9.57 -17.46
N TRP A 41 4.02 -10.86 -17.74
CA TRP A 41 2.91 -11.82 -17.63
C TRP A 41 2.46 -12.01 -16.19
N VAL A 42 3.40 -11.96 -15.24
CA VAL A 42 3.07 -12.04 -13.81
C VAL A 42 2.17 -10.86 -13.41
N PHE A 43 2.55 -9.65 -13.82
CA PHE A 43 1.76 -8.46 -13.50
C PHE A 43 0.44 -8.39 -14.28
N LEU A 44 0.40 -8.89 -15.53
CA LEU A 44 -0.84 -8.96 -16.29
C LEU A 44 -1.84 -9.92 -15.62
N VAL A 45 -1.39 -11.11 -15.21
CA VAL A 45 -2.24 -12.07 -14.48
C VAL A 45 -2.69 -11.46 -13.16
N PHE A 46 -1.78 -10.81 -12.43
CA PHE A 46 -2.12 -10.11 -11.20
C PHE A 46 -3.19 -9.04 -11.44
N PHE A 47 -3.03 -8.19 -12.45
CA PHE A 47 -4.04 -7.18 -12.82
C PHE A 47 -5.41 -7.82 -13.07
N CYS A 48 -5.47 -8.91 -13.85
CA CYS A 48 -6.72 -9.62 -14.12
C CYS A 48 -7.36 -10.16 -12.82
N VAL A 49 -6.56 -10.73 -11.92
CA VAL A 49 -7.05 -11.24 -10.63
C VAL A 49 -7.61 -10.10 -9.78
N ILE A 50 -6.88 -8.98 -9.66
CA ILE A 50 -7.32 -7.81 -8.89
C ILE A 50 -8.56 -7.17 -9.50
N PHE A 51 -8.64 -7.09 -10.83
CA PHE A 51 -9.83 -6.59 -11.51
C PHE A 51 -11.06 -7.47 -11.22
N VAL A 52 -10.91 -8.81 -11.23
CA VAL A 52 -11.98 -9.74 -10.83
C VAL A 52 -12.37 -9.55 -9.37
N GLN A 53 -11.42 -9.35 -8.46
CA GLN A 53 -11.73 -9.05 -7.06
C GLN A 53 -12.55 -7.77 -6.94
N HIS A 54 -12.12 -6.67 -7.58
CA HIS A 54 -12.76 -5.36 -7.46
C HIS A 54 -14.11 -5.29 -8.19
N ARG A 55 -14.41 -6.20 -9.12
CA ARG A 55 -15.72 -6.28 -9.76
C ARG A 55 -16.86 -6.40 -8.74
N TYR A 56 -16.62 -7.05 -7.60
CA TYR A 56 -17.59 -7.30 -6.54
C TYR A 56 -17.52 -6.31 -5.38
N VAL A 57 -16.67 -5.30 -5.48
CA VAL A 57 -16.56 -4.21 -4.51
C VAL A 57 -17.52 -3.08 -4.90
N TYR A 58 -18.18 -2.49 -3.92
CA TYR A 58 -19.13 -1.38 -4.08
C TYR A 58 -18.69 -0.19 -3.24
N LEU A 59 -19.45 0.90 -3.24
CA LEU A 59 -19.25 2.01 -2.33
C LEU A 59 -19.71 1.62 -0.92
N TYR A 60 -18.96 2.04 0.07
CA TYR A 60 -19.24 1.78 1.48
C TYR A 60 -19.00 3.04 2.30
N HIS A 61 -19.66 3.13 3.44
CA HIS A 61 -19.41 4.15 4.45
C HIS A 61 -19.29 5.57 3.85
N ASP A 62 -18.20 6.27 4.10
CA ASP A 62 -17.93 7.65 3.65
C ASP A 62 -17.64 7.82 2.15
N ASP A 63 -17.48 6.72 1.39
CA ASP A 63 -17.38 6.78 -0.07
C ASP A 63 -18.59 7.54 -0.70
N TYR A 64 -19.79 7.33 -0.17
CA TYR A 64 -20.99 8.04 -0.62
C TYR A 64 -20.89 9.54 -0.32
N GLY A 65 -20.44 9.88 0.88
CA GLY A 65 -20.29 11.27 1.32
C GLY A 65 -19.26 12.04 0.49
N TYR A 66 -18.12 11.42 0.19
CA TYR A 66 -17.13 12.03 -0.70
C TYR A 66 -17.63 12.13 -2.14
N ALA A 67 -18.28 11.10 -2.67
CA ALA A 67 -18.78 11.10 -4.03
C ALA A 67 -19.86 12.18 -4.28
N SER A 68 -20.59 12.61 -3.26
CA SER A 68 -21.65 13.63 -3.32
C SER A 68 -21.28 14.98 -2.70
N LEU A 69 -20.04 15.17 -2.23
CA LEU A 69 -19.56 16.34 -1.50
C LEU A 69 -20.35 16.62 -0.19
N SER A 70 -20.98 15.61 0.39
CA SER A 70 -21.77 15.73 1.63
C SER A 70 -21.03 15.22 2.88
N TYR A 71 -19.78 14.77 2.73
CA TYR A 71 -18.99 14.27 3.84
C TYR A 71 -18.79 15.35 4.90
N ALA A 72 -18.99 14.96 6.17
CA ALA A 72 -18.83 15.81 7.35
C ALA A 72 -19.72 17.08 7.36
N TYR A 73 -20.72 17.18 6.50
CA TYR A 73 -21.63 18.35 6.38
C TYR A 73 -20.89 19.68 6.20
N ILE A 74 -19.74 19.66 5.53
CA ILE A 74 -18.87 20.82 5.38
C ILE A 74 -19.42 21.82 4.37
N THR A 75 -20.05 21.31 3.30
CA THR A 75 -20.65 22.15 2.24
C THR A 75 -22.15 21.93 2.14
N PRO A 76 -22.90 22.90 1.58
CA PRO A 76 -24.30 22.68 1.24
C PRO A 76 -24.45 21.46 0.34
N SER A 77 -25.55 20.73 0.55
CA SER A 77 -25.91 19.58 -0.26
C SER A 77 -25.85 19.90 -1.76
N VAL A 78 -25.15 19.09 -2.50
CA VAL A 78 -25.14 19.09 -3.95
C VAL A 78 -25.98 17.93 -4.41
N GLN A 79 -26.97 18.19 -5.26
CA GLN A 79 -27.87 17.15 -5.74
C GLN A 79 -27.12 15.99 -6.40
N GLY A 80 -27.05 14.87 -5.70
CA GLY A 80 -26.33 13.68 -6.12
C GLY A 80 -24.84 13.94 -6.31
N HIS A 81 -24.29 13.47 -7.44
CA HIS A 81 -22.89 13.64 -7.82
C HIS A 81 -22.67 14.58 -9.01
N ASN A 82 -23.65 15.48 -9.28
CA ASN A 82 -23.63 16.44 -10.39
C ASN A 82 -23.05 17.80 -9.98
N TYR A 83 -21.95 17.81 -9.25
CA TYR A 83 -21.25 19.03 -8.84
C TYR A 83 -20.36 19.59 -9.95
N THR A 84 -20.14 20.89 -9.88
CA THR A 84 -19.20 21.64 -10.74
C THR A 84 -17.78 21.62 -10.16
N LEU A 85 -16.79 21.96 -10.99
CA LEU A 85 -15.41 22.07 -10.51
C LEU A 85 -15.23 23.13 -9.40
N PRO A 86 -15.86 24.33 -9.46
CA PRO A 86 -15.83 25.28 -8.36
C PRO A 86 -16.35 24.70 -7.03
N GLN A 87 -17.47 23.96 -7.07
CA GLN A 87 -18.02 23.31 -5.86
C GLN A 87 -17.06 22.26 -5.28
N LEU A 88 -16.38 21.48 -6.14
CA LEU A 88 -15.34 20.57 -5.69
C LEU A 88 -14.18 21.32 -5.02
N VAL A 89 -13.72 22.43 -5.60
CA VAL A 89 -12.65 23.24 -5.00
C VAL A 89 -13.09 23.82 -3.67
N GLU A 90 -14.30 24.38 -3.58
CA GLU A 90 -14.90 24.88 -2.34
C GLU A 90 -14.94 23.79 -1.26
N PHE A 91 -15.47 22.61 -1.59
CA PHE A 91 -15.49 21.46 -0.70
C PHE A 91 -14.07 21.10 -0.19
N LEU A 92 -13.07 21.05 -1.07
CA LEU A 92 -11.70 20.71 -0.67
C LEU A 92 -11.07 21.80 0.22
N VAL A 93 -11.37 23.07 0.00
CA VAL A 93 -10.93 24.17 0.86
C VAL A 93 -11.58 24.06 2.24
N GLU A 94 -12.88 23.85 2.31
CA GLU A 94 -13.62 23.66 3.56
C GLU A 94 -13.14 22.42 4.30
N HIS A 95 -12.92 21.31 3.58
CA HIS A 95 -12.36 20.09 4.14
C HIS A 95 -10.96 20.32 4.74
N TYR A 96 -10.11 21.11 4.07
CA TYR A 96 -8.78 21.46 4.55
C TYR A 96 -8.83 22.27 5.84
N ASN A 97 -9.78 23.19 5.93
CA ASN A 97 -9.92 24.09 7.07
C ASN A 97 -10.61 23.44 8.28
N HIS A 98 -11.53 22.50 8.07
CA HIS A 98 -12.38 21.96 9.15
C HIS A 98 -12.15 20.49 9.48
N TRP A 99 -11.58 19.69 8.55
CA TRP A 99 -11.46 18.24 8.75
C TRP A 99 -10.02 17.71 8.69
N GLY A 100 -9.23 18.06 7.66
CA GLY A 100 -7.85 17.59 7.57
C GLY A 100 -7.14 17.83 6.25
N GLY A 101 -5.81 17.62 6.28
CA GLY A 101 -4.90 18.02 5.21
C GLY A 101 -4.82 17.12 3.97
N ARG A 102 -5.49 15.96 3.93
CA ARG A 102 -5.35 14.95 2.84
C ARG A 102 -6.12 15.31 1.56
N ILE A 103 -6.31 16.59 1.28
CA ILE A 103 -7.17 17.08 0.19
C ILE A 103 -6.71 16.64 -1.21
N LEU A 104 -5.41 16.43 -1.42
CA LEU A 104 -4.88 15.95 -2.70
C LEU A 104 -5.48 14.57 -3.06
N LEU A 105 -5.45 13.65 -2.11
CA LEU A 105 -5.96 12.28 -2.29
C LEU A 105 -7.48 12.27 -2.40
N PHE A 106 -8.17 12.98 -1.51
CA PHE A 106 -9.63 13.06 -1.55
C PHE A 106 -10.13 13.76 -2.81
N GLY A 107 -9.43 14.77 -3.34
CA GLY A 107 -9.77 15.36 -4.64
C GLY A 107 -9.71 14.34 -5.79
N ILE A 108 -8.69 13.48 -5.82
CA ILE A 108 -8.59 12.39 -6.81
C ILE A 108 -9.71 11.36 -6.59
N GLU A 109 -9.98 10.98 -5.36
CA GLU A 109 -11.05 10.06 -4.99
C GLU A 109 -12.42 10.55 -5.49
N ILE A 110 -12.77 11.78 -5.14
CA ILE A 110 -14.02 12.42 -5.51
C ILE A 110 -14.20 12.43 -7.04
N LEU A 111 -13.16 12.79 -7.79
CA LEU A 111 -13.19 12.77 -9.25
C LEU A 111 -13.42 11.37 -9.83
N VAL A 112 -12.84 10.34 -9.21
CA VAL A 112 -13.03 8.95 -9.64
C VAL A 112 -14.42 8.45 -9.28
N LEU A 113 -14.90 8.73 -8.07
CA LEU A 113 -16.20 8.28 -7.58
C LEU A 113 -17.38 9.03 -8.20
N ARG A 114 -17.17 10.24 -8.74
CA ARG A 114 -18.18 11.01 -9.47
C ARG A 114 -18.90 10.19 -10.55
N TRP A 115 -18.17 9.31 -11.22
CA TRP A 115 -18.69 8.47 -12.30
C TRP A 115 -19.21 7.11 -11.82
N GLY A 116 -19.35 6.95 -10.49
CA GLY A 116 -19.80 5.73 -9.84
C GLY A 116 -18.70 4.72 -9.55
N VAL A 117 -19.11 3.51 -9.18
CA VAL A 117 -18.18 2.47 -8.72
C VAL A 117 -17.30 1.87 -9.82
N TRP A 118 -17.73 1.88 -11.08
CA TRP A 118 -16.99 1.23 -12.17
C TRP A 118 -15.63 1.87 -12.46
N PRO A 119 -15.51 3.20 -12.60
CA PRO A 119 -14.20 3.86 -12.73
C PRO A 119 -13.27 3.54 -11.57
N TYR A 120 -13.78 3.53 -10.33
CA TYR A 120 -13.00 3.15 -9.18
C TYR A 120 -12.44 1.73 -9.30
N ARG A 121 -13.23 0.74 -9.69
CA ARG A 121 -12.81 -0.66 -9.88
C ARG A 121 -11.65 -0.78 -10.86
N ILE A 122 -11.69 -0.04 -11.97
CA ILE A 122 -10.65 -0.02 -12.99
C ILE A 122 -9.39 0.66 -12.47
N VAL A 123 -9.54 1.89 -11.97
CA VAL A 123 -8.42 2.71 -11.47
C VAL A 123 -7.71 2.02 -10.31
N GLN A 124 -8.46 1.48 -9.34
CA GLN A 124 -7.89 0.75 -8.20
C GLN A 124 -7.06 -0.46 -8.67
N SER A 125 -7.55 -1.22 -9.64
CA SER A 125 -6.82 -2.39 -10.18
C SER A 125 -5.52 -1.97 -10.88
N ILE A 126 -5.56 -0.86 -11.64
CA ILE A 126 -4.37 -0.28 -12.27
C ILE A 126 -3.39 0.21 -11.20
N VAL A 127 -3.84 0.99 -10.22
CA VAL A 127 -2.99 1.57 -9.18
C VAL A 127 -2.29 0.48 -8.37
N LEU A 128 -3.01 -0.54 -7.91
CA LEU A 128 -2.44 -1.67 -7.17
C LEU A 128 -1.37 -2.39 -7.98
N THR A 129 -1.64 -2.64 -9.26
CA THR A 129 -0.67 -3.28 -10.16
C THR A 129 0.56 -2.39 -10.34
N MET A 130 0.38 -1.09 -10.57
CA MET A 130 1.47 -0.14 -10.76
C MET A 130 2.31 0.08 -9.50
N ILE A 131 1.73 -0.01 -8.30
CA ILE A 131 2.48 -0.04 -7.03
C ILE A 131 3.47 -1.20 -7.03
N LEU A 132 3.01 -2.42 -7.34
CA LEU A 132 3.88 -3.60 -7.36
C LEU A 132 4.90 -3.54 -8.51
N VAL A 133 4.54 -2.99 -9.67
CA VAL A 133 5.47 -2.77 -10.80
C VAL A 133 6.57 -1.77 -10.41
N SER A 134 6.22 -0.69 -9.71
CA SER A 134 7.20 0.31 -9.25
C SER A 134 8.12 -0.25 -8.16
N ALA A 135 7.56 -0.98 -7.20
CA ALA A 135 8.33 -1.72 -6.19
C ALA A 135 9.25 -2.77 -6.82
N TYR A 136 8.77 -3.50 -7.81
CA TYR A 136 9.56 -4.43 -8.61
C TYR A 136 10.73 -3.69 -9.31
N GLY A 137 10.46 -2.57 -9.98
CA GLY A 137 11.49 -1.77 -10.64
C GLY A 137 12.58 -1.30 -9.67
N PHE A 138 12.18 -0.89 -8.47
CA PHE A 138 13.07 -0.49 -7.39
C PHE A 138 14.00 -1.65 -6.95
N VAL A 139 13.46 -2.85 -6.70
CA VAL A 139 14.24 -4.02 -6.27
C VAL A 139 15.09 -4.57 -7.41
N CYS A 140 14.57 -4.62 -8.63
CA CYS A 140 15.24 -5.24 -9.77
C CYS A 140 16.50 -4.52 -10.26
N ARG A 141 16.78 -3.31 -9.79
CA ARG A 141 18.04 -2.63 -10.05
C ARG A 141 19.24 -3.51 -9.69
N TYR A 142 19.14 -4.30 -8.63
CA TYR A 142 20.21 -5.15 -8.13
C TYR A 142 20.35 -6.48 -8.87
N TYR A 143 19.41 -6.79 -9.80
CA TYR A 143 19.37 -8.09 -10.47
C TYR A 143 19.46 -7.97 -11.97
N ARG A 144 20.45 -8.64 -12.58
CA ARG A 144 20.60 -8.73 -14.03
C ARG A 144 19.97 -10.00 -14.62
N HIS A 145 19.85 -11.06 -13.81
CA HIS A 145 19.34 -12.36 -14.27
C HIS A 145 17.81 -12.39 -14.34
N THR A 146 17.28 -12.92 -15.43
CA THR A 146 15.83 -13.02 -15.70
C THR A 146 15.09 -13.84 -14.64
N VAL A 147 15.68 -14.95 -14.17
CA VAL A 147 15.06 -15.81 -13.15
C VAL A 147 14.81 -15.06 -11.84
N SER A 148 15.80 -14.32 -11.34
CA SER A 148 15.64 -13.52 -10.13
C SER A 148 14.56 -12.45 -10.29
N ARG A 149 14.48 -11.82 -11.46
CA ARG A 149 13.45 -10.80 -11.76
C ARG A 149 12.04 -11.39 -11.76
N TRP A 150 11.86 -12.57 -12.34
CA TRP A 150 10.58 -13.25 -12.31
C TRP A 150 10.15 -13.61 -10.87
N LEU A 151 11.09 -14.13 -10.07
CA LEU A 151 10.85 -14.47 -8.67
C LEU A 151 10.44 -13.24 -7.84
N ILE A 152 11.08 -12.10 -8.06
CA ILE A 152 10.73 -10.85 -7.37
C ILE A 152 9.30 -10.44 -7.72
N ALA A 153 8.94 -10.39 -9.02
CA ALA A 153 7.59 -10.04 -9.44
C ALA A 153 6.54 -11.00 -8.85
N PHE A 154 6.81 -12.31 -8.93
CA PHE A 154 5.92 -13.33 -8.43
C PHE A 154 5.73 -13.26 -6.91
N THR A 155 6.82 -13.08 -6.16
CA THR A 155 6.75 -12.95 -4.68
C THR A 155 5.96 -11.71 -4.27
N LEU A 156 6.16 -10.56 -4.94
CA LEU A 156 5.38 -9.35 -4.67
C LEU A 156 3.88 -9.58 -4.84
N CYS A 157 3.47 -10.24 -5.93
CA CYS A 157 2.07 -10.58 -6.18
C CYS A 157 1.51 -11.57 -5.14
N CYS A 158 2.31 -12.57 -4.75
CA CYS A 158 1.94 -13.51 -3.70
C CYS A 158 1.78 -12.81 -2.33
N CYS A 159 2.69 -11.88 -1.97
CA CYS A 159 2.57 -11.12 -0.73
C CYS A 159 1.25 -10.35 -0.66
N TYR A 160 0.82 -9.72 -1.75
CA TYR A 160 -0.50 -9.09 -1.82
C TYR A 160 -1.64 -10.11 -1.62
N GLY A 161 -1.56 -11.28 -2.26
CA GLY A 161 -2.56 -12.35 -2.11
C GLY A 161 -2.64 -12.96 -0.71
N LEU A 162 -1.63 -12.76 0.14
CA LEU A 162 -1.62 -13.18 1.55
C LEU A 162 -2.27 -12.17 2.51
N ILE A 163 -2.62 -10.97 2.06
CA ILE A 163 -3.29 -9.96 2.91
C ILE A 163 -4.64 -10.53 3.38
N ASP A 164 -4.89 -10.46 4.68
CA ASP A 164 -6.14 -10.95 5.29
C ASP A 164 -7.36 -10.13 4.84
N LEU A 165 -8.52 -10.77 4.88
CA LEU A 165 -9.80 -10.15 4.56
C LEU A 165 -10.06 -8.87 5.37
N GLU A 166 -9.72 -8.84 6.64
CA GLU A 166 -9.94 -7.68 7.51
C GLU A 166 -9.17 -6.45 7.02
N LEU A 167 -7.92 -6.65 6.58
CA LEU A 167 -7.12 -5.58 5.99
C LEU A 167 -7.61 -5.17 4.60
N HIS A 168 -8.04 -6.13 3.78
CA HIS A 168 -8.67 -5.80 2.51
C HIS A 168 -9.94 -4.98 2.71
N ARG A 169 -10.81 -5.41 3.62
CA ARG A 169 -12.06 -4.72 3.94
C ARG A 169 -11.81 -3.27 4.39
N ASN A 170 -10.85 -3.07 5.29
CA ASN A 170 -10.60 -1.76 5.91
C ASN A 170 -9.61 -0.88 5.14
N GLY A 171 -8.89 -1.40 4.15
CA GLY A 171 -7.78 -0.68 3.54
C GLY A 171 -7.66 -0.75 2.02
N THR A 172 -8.14 -1.78 1.34
CA THR A 172 -7.99 -1.89 -0.12
C THR A 172 -9.31 -1.93 -0.87
N TYR A 173 -10.41 -2.34 -0.23
CA TYR A 173 -11.73 -2.47 -0.84
C TYR A 173 -12.69 -1.35 -0.46
N TRP A 174 -12.46 -0.67 0.61
CA TRP A 174 -13.11 0.57 0.94
C TRP A 174 -12.38 1.71 0.21
N ALA A 175 -13.06 2.44 -0.68
CA ALA A 175 -12.43 3.38 -1.61
C ALA A 175 -11.67 4.49 -0.87
N THR A 176 -12.29 5.16 0.07
CA THR A 176 -11.67 6.22 0.87
C THR A 176 -10.43 5.74 1.61
N ALA A 177 -10.48 4.54 2.18
CA ALA A 177 -9.33 3.96 2.85
C ALA A 177 -8.23 3.57 1.87
N ALA A 178 -8.58 3.00 0.71
CA ALA A 178 -7.61 2.61 -0.32
C ALA A 178 -6.87 3.82 -0.89
N VAL A 179 -7.59 4.87 -1.21
CA VAL A 179 -7.00 6.13 -1.70
C VAL A 179 -6.13 6.78 -0.65
N GLY A 180 -6.59 6.81 0.62
CA GLY A 180 -5.85 7.43 1.71
C GLY A 180 -4.62 6.65 2.20
N MET A 181 -4.59 5.31 2.08
CA MET A 181 -3.55 4.46 2.67
C MET A 181 -2.69 3.71 1.66
N VAL A 182 -3.25 3.33 0.49
CA VAL A 182 -2.58 2.46 -0.47
C VAL A 182 -2.05 3.23 -1.68
N TRP A 183 -2.84 4.16 -2.25
CA TRP A 183 -2.42 4.92 -3.43
C TRP A 183 -1.15 5.74 -3.25
N PRO A 184 -0.84 6.31 -2.05
CA PRO A 184 0.42 6.98 -1.81
C PRO A 184 1.67 6.15 -2.13
N PHE A 185 1.57 4.81 -2.06
CA PHE A 185 2.67 3.93 -2.43
C PHE A 185 3.02 3.98 -3.91
N LEU A 186 2.07 4.31 -4.80
CA LEU A 186 2.41 4.54 -6.21
C LEU A 186 3.38 5.70 -6.35
N GLY A 187 3.10 6.82 -5.68
CA GLY A 187 4.02 7.97 -5.64
C GLY A 187 5.35 7.61 -5.01
N PHE A 188 5.33 6.97 -3.84
CA PHE A 188 6.53 6.59 -3.10
C PHE A 188 7.44 5.62 -3.88
N PHE A 189 6.94 4.48 -4.36
CA PHE A 189 7.78 3.52 -5.09
C PHE A 189 8.22 4.04 -6.45
N SER A 190 7.40 4.86 -7.13
CA SER A 190 7.82 5.52 -8.37
C SER A 190 8.94 6.53 -8.11
N ALA A 191 8.83 7.34 -7.06
CA ALA A 191 9.89 8.24 -6.63
C ALA A 191 11.17 7.49 -6.26
N ALA A 192 11.06 6.44 -5.42
CA ALA A 192 12.17 5.61 -5.01
C ALA A 192 12.88 4.96 -6.21
N PHE A 193 12.11 4.44 -7.17
CA PHE A 193 12.65 3.85 -8.40
C PHE A 193 13.41 4.87 -9.26
N ILE A 194 12.85 6.07 -9.47
CA ILE A 194 13.51 7.14 -10.25
C ILE A 194 14.74 7.64 -9.50
N HIS A 195 14.63 7.87 -8.19
CA HIS A 195 15.72 8.36 -7.35
C HIS A 195 16.96 7.47 -7.46
N VAL A 196 16.77 6.17 -7.20
CA VAL A 196 17.83 5.18 -7.24
C VAL A 196 18.44 5.04 -8.64
N ARG A 197 17.64 5.28 -9.68
CA ARG A 197 18.13 5.27 -11.06
C ARG A 197 19.00 6.48 -11.39
N LEU A 198 18.64 7.66 -10.87
CA LEU A 198 19.41 8.90 -11.07
C LEU A 198 20.81 8.87 -10.45
N GLU A 199 21.04 8.03 -9.41
CA GLU A 199 22.37 7.84 -8.83
C GLU A 199 23.40 7.31 -9.84
N ASP A 200 22.98 6.54 -10.83
CA ASP A 200 23.84 5.91 -11.84
C ASP A 200 23.90 6.72 -13.15
N GLU A 201 23.01 7.68 -13.35
CA GLU A 201 22.94 8.46 -14.58
C GLU A 201 23.90 9.68 -14.53
N LYS A 202 24.69 9.84 -15.59
CA LYS A 202 25.63 10.98 -15.71
C LYS A 202 24.92 12.32 -15.99
N ARG A 203 23.66 12.28 -16.43
CA ARG A 203 22.87 13.47 -16.76
C ARG A 203 21.50 13.39 -16.09
N VAL A 204 21.21 14.36 -15.27
CA VAL A 204 19.92 14.57 -14.65
C VAL A 204 19.07 15.41 -15.62
N GLY A 205 18.14 14.75 -16.30
CA GLY A 205 17.27 15.41 -17.29
C GLY A 205 15.87 15.72 -16.71
N TRP A 206 14.85 15.55 -17.55
CA TRP A 206 13.44 15.73 -17.21
C TRP A 206 12.93 14.86 -16.04
N GLN A 207 13.70 13.88 -15.62
CA GLN A 207 13.36 13.02 -14.48
C GLN A 207 13.39 13.76 -13.13
N LEU A 208 14.20 14.82 -13.01
CA LEU A 208 14.32 15.57 -11.75
C LEU A 208 13.04 16.33 -11.37
N PRO A 209 12.39 17.09 -12.26
CA PRO A 209 11.09 17.69 -11.95
C PRO A 209 10.02 16.67 -11.56
N ILE A 210 9.97 15.54 -12.26
CA ILE A 210 9.04 14.46 -11.92
C ILE A 210 9.33 13.90 -10.52
N LEU A 211 10.60 13.69 -10.21
CA LEU A 211 11.01 13.24 -8.88
C LEU A 211 10.58 14.23 -7.79
N GLY A 212 10.75 15.53 -8.03
CA GLY A 212 10.29 16.59 -7.12
C GLY A 212 8.78 16.54 -6.88
N ILE A 213 8.00 16.44 -7.97
CA ILE A 213 6.52 16.32 -7.89
C ILE A 213 6.13 15.07 -7.11
N LEU A 214 6.74 13.92 -7.40
CA LEU A 214 6.42 12.67 -6.70
C LEU A 214 6.75 12.76 -5.21
N TYR A 215 7.89 13.34 -4.83
CA TYR A 215 8.23 13.50 -3.42
C TYR A 215 7.38 14.55 -2.70
N PHE A 216 6.98 15.61 -3.38
CA PHE A 216 5.96 16.52 -2.85
C PHE A 216 4.65 15.78 -2.58
N MET A 217 4.17 14.98 -3.53
CA MET A 217 2.97 14.14 -3.37
C MET A 217 3.12 13.13 -2.22
N VAL A 218 4.29 12.50 -2.07
CA VAL A 218 4.60 11.60 -0.93
C VAL A 218 4.41 12.34 0.40
N GLY A 219 4.97 13.55 0.54
CA GLY A 219 4.78 14.38 1.73
C GLY A 219 3.33 14.80 1.96
N PHE A 220 2.63 15.20 0.90
CA PHE A 220 1.27 15.73 0.96
C PHE A 220 0.17 14.65 0.95
N SER A 221 0.52 13.38 1.02
CA SER A 221 -0.45 12.28 0.90
C SER A 221 -1.00 11.81 2.26
N GLN A 222 -0.13 11.27 3.10
CA GLN A 222 -0.51 10.63 4.35
C GLN A 222 0.67 10.67 5.33
N GLU A 223 0.40 10.84 6.62
CA GLU A 223 1.41 11.15 7.65
C GLU A 223 2.50 10.06 7.75
N GLN A 224 2.12 8.79 7.74
CA GLN A 224 3.08 7.67 7.80
C GLN A 224 3.92 7.56 6.53
N ILE A 225 3.34 7.86 5.36
CA ILE A 225 4.05 7.82 4.06
C ILE A 225 5.04 9.00 3.96
N GLY A 226 4.66 10.18 4.45
CA GLY A 226 5.59 11.32 4.54
C GLY A 226 6.81 10.99 5.40
N ILE A 227 6.62 10.41 6.58
CA ILE A 227 7.70 9.95 7.47
C ILE A 227 8.52 8.82 6.82
N LEU A 228 7.86 7.83 6.19
CA LEU A 228 8.54 6.79 5.41
C LEU A 228 9.48 7.42 4.36
N GLY A 229 8.98 8.39 3.59
CA GLY A 229 9.75 9.11 2.57
C GLY A 229 10.94 9.86 3.14
N LEU A 230 10.76 10.60 4.24
CA LEU A 230 11.84 11.34 4.91
C LEU A 230 12.94 10.41 5.42
N ILE A 231 12.58 9.32 6.08
CA ILE A 231 13.56 8.36 6.63
C ILE A 231 14.24 7.57 5.51
N PHE A 232 13.50 7.22 4.47
CA PHE A 232 14.06 6.56 3.29
C PHE A 232 15.14 7.44 2.62
N VAL A 233 14.81 8.68 2.27
CA VAL A 233 15.75 9.60 1.62
C VAL A 233 16.88 10.00 2.57
N GLY A 234 16.58 10.24 3.85
CA GLY A 234 17.60 10.51 4.88
C GLY A 234 18.60 9.35 5.03
N GLY A 235 18.09 8.11 5.02
CA GLY A 235 18.92 6.90 5.01
C GLY A 235 19.81 6.79 3.76
N LEU A 236 19.28 7.14 2.57
CA LEU A 236 20.06 7.22 1.34
C LEU A 236 21.15 8.28 1.45
N THR A 237 20.81 9.47 1.94
CA THR A 237 21.77 10.56 2.14
C THR A 237 22.94 10.12 3.04
N LEU A 238 22.63 9.47 4.17
CA LEU A 238 23.68 8.95 5.07
C LEU A 238 24.55 7.90 4.38
N ALA A 239 23.96 7.00 3.59
CA ALA A 239 24.70 6.02 2.81
C ALA A 239 25.59 6.68 1.74
N HIS A 240 25.08 7.70 1.05
CA HIS A 240 25.83 8.44 0.02
C HIS A 240 26.99 9.23 0.64
N LEU A 241 26.79 9.85 1.79
CA LEU A 241 27.86 10.53 2.54
C LEU A 241 28.93 9.52 3.01
N TYR A 242 28.52 8.39 3.56
CA TYR A 242 29.44 7.34 4.02
C TYR A 242 30.30 6.78 2.88
N HIS A 243 29.67 6.54 1.70
CA HIS A 243 30.37 6.05 0.51
C HIS A 243 31.05 7.15 -0.31
N LYS A 244 31.08 8.38 0.19
CA LYS A 244 31.68 9.54 -0.48
C LYS A 244 31.20 9.72 -1.92
N LYS A 245 29.89 9.57 -2.13
CA LYS A 245 29.26 9.80 -3.45
C LYS A 245 29.43 11.25 -3.90
N ASN A 246 29.31 11.48 -5.20
CA ASN A 246 29.50 12.79 -5.81
C ASN A 246 28.46 13.82 -5.33
N ARG A 247 28.85 15.10 -5.27
CA ARG A 247 27.97 16.23 -4.87
C ARG A 247 26.59 16.27 -5.55
N PRO A 248 26.46 15.98 -6.87
CA PRO A 248 25.16 15.96 -7.55
C PRO A 248 24.15 14.96 -6.95
N VAL A 249 24.61 13.79 -6.51
CA VAL A 249 23.73 12.76 -5.89
C VAL A 249 23.20 13.26 -4.55
N ILE A 250 24.09 13.83 -3.71
CA ILE A 250 23.69 14.41 -2.41
C ILE A 250 22.74 15.59 -2.62
N PHE A 251 22.92 16.39 -3.68
CA PHE A 251 22.01 17.48 -4.02
C PHE A 251 20.60 16.96 -4.36
N ILE A 252 20.49 15.85 -5.10
CA ILE A 252 19.19 15.20 -5.40
C ILE A 252 18.53 14.73 -4.10
N ASP A 253 19.28 14.14 -3.17
CA ASP A 253 18.75 13.72 -1.86
C ASP A 253 18.19 14.92 -1.07
N MET A 254 18.98 16.01 -0.99
CA MET A 254 18.56 17.22 -0.27
C MET A 254 17.30 17.83 -0.89
N LEU A 255 17.25 17.90 -2.23
CA LEU A 255 16.07 18.40 -2.95
C LEU A 255 14.84 17.52 -2.68
N ALA A 256 15.00 16.20 -2.66
CA ALA A 256 13.94 15.25 -2.33
C ALA A 256 13.41 15.48 -0.91
N ILE A 257 14.31 15.65 0.09
CA ILE A 257 13.92 15.97 1.47
C ILE A 257 13.12 17.27 1.54
N VAL A 258 13.56 18.31 0.83
CA VAL A 258 12.85 19.61 0.79
C VAL A 258 11.44 19.44 0.22
N PHE A 259 11.28 18.74 -0.90
CA PHE A 259 9.95 18.51 -1.48
C PHE A 259 9.04 17.70 -0.57
N ILE A 260 9.55 16.66 0.10
CA ILE A 260 8.77 15.90 1.09
C ILE A 260 8.36 16.81 2.25
N LEU A 261 9.29 17.58 2.80
CA LEU A 261 9.01 18.48 3.93
C LEU A 261 7.97 19.54 3.59
N VAL A 262 8.05 20.14 2.39
CA VAL A 262 7.05 21.12 1.94
C VAL A 262 5.68 20.45 1.83
N GLY A 263 5.56 19.30 1.16
CA GLY A 263 4.30 18.58 1.07
C GLY A 263 3.77 18.14 2.45
N TYR A 264 4.66 17.66 3.31
CA TYR A 264 4.32 17.23 4.67
C TYR A 264 3.83 18.38 5.56
N SER A 265 4.40 19.56 5.37
CA SER A 265 3.95 20.77 6.07
C SER A 265 2.52 21.14 5.67
N PHE A 266 2.18 21.09 4.38
CA PHE A 266 0.79 21.29 3.93
C PHE A 266 -0.17 20.27 4.54
N LEU A 267 0.26 19.01 4.66
CA LEU A 267 -0.55 17.95 5.25
C LEU A 267 -0.79 18.17 6.75
N VAL A 268 0.28 18.36 7.52
CA VAL A 268 0.22 18.34 9.00
C VAL A 268 -0.29 19.65 9.56
N LEU A 269 0.07 20.79 8.95
CA LEU A 269 -0.32 22.12 9.41
C LEU A 269 -1.73 22.53 8.93
N ALA A 270 -2.47 21.64 8.28
CA ALA A 270 -3.85 21.92 7.88
C ALA A 270 -4.70 22.32 9.10
N PRO A 271 -5.42 23.45 9.06
CA PRO A 271 -6.27 23.90 10.19
C PRO A 271 -7.28 22.84 10.62
N GLY A 272 -7.85 22.08 9.69
CA GLY A 272 -8.80 21.01 9.95
C GLY A 272 -8.25 19.88 10.84
N ASN A 273 -6.96 19.60 10.79
CA ASN A 273 -6.35 18.65 11.73
C ASN A 273 -6.48 19.12 13.18
N PHE A 274 -6.23 20.39 13.44
CA PHE A 274 -6.33 20.97 14.78
C PHE A 274 -7.80 21.08 15.21
N ALA A 275 -8.70 21.50 14.32
CA ALA A 275 -10.13 21.55 14.58
C ALA A 275 -10.66 20.17 14.99
N ARG A 276 -10.31 19.12 14.25
CA ARG A 276 -10.70 17.74 14.54
C ARG A 276 -10.13 17.24 15.87
N LEU A 277 -8.86 17.49 16.16
CA LEU A 277 -8.22 17.06 17.40
C LEU A 277 -8.85 17.71 18.65
N ASN A 278 -9.39 18.92 18.50
CA ASN A 278 -10.11 19.64 19.57
C ASN A 278 -11.59 19.24 19.68
N SER A 279 -12.09 18.36 18.81
CA SER A 279 -13.48 17.88 18.89
C SER A 279 -13.72 17.01 20.12
N ALA A 280 -14.97 16.93 20.58
CA ALA A 280 -15.35 16.13 21.73
C ALA A 280 -14.93 14.65 21.64
N ASN A 281 -14.88 14.11 20.44
CA ASN A 281 -14.48 12.71 20.19
C ASN A 281 -13.01 12.43 20.52
N TYR A 282 -12.13 13.41 20.33
CA TYR A 282 -10.69 13.26 20.54
C TYR A 282 -10.16 13.93 21.81
N ALA A 283 -10.92 14.83 22.41
CA ALA A 283 -10.52 15.57 23.60
C ALA A 283 -10.01 14.68 24.76
N PRO A 284 -10.67 13.54 25.11
CA PRO A 284 -10.18 12.65 26.17
C PRO A 284 -8.80 12.08 25.88
N TYR A 285 -8.54 11.68 24.63
CA TYR A 285 -7.23 11.16 24.21
C TYR A 285 -6.17 12.29 24.17
N MET A 286 -6.54 13.47 23.71
CA MET A 286 -5.62 14.61 23.64
C MET A 286 -5.16 15.09 25.01
N ALA A 287 -5.97 14.91 26.05
CA ALA A 287 -5.63 15.21 27.44
C ALA A 287 -4.56 14.27 28.04
N LEU A 288 -4.32 13.10 27.43
CA LEU A 288 -3.30 12.16 27.88
C LEU A 288 -1.89 12.73 27.65
N ASN A 289 -0.99 12.48 28.60
CA ASN A 289 0.43 12.76 28.41
C ASN A 289 1.06 11.79 27.37
N LEU A 290 2.28 12.06 26.93
CA LEU A 290 2.94 11.27 25.89
C LEU A 290 3.13 9.80 26.30
N VAL A 291 3.47 9.53 27.56
CA VAL A 291 3.70 8.16 28.06
C VAL A 291 2.40 7.36 28.04
N ASP A 292 1.29 7.97 28.47
CA ASP A 292 -0.01 7.31 28.46
C ASP A 292 -0.53 7.07 27.04
N LYS A 293 -0.31 8.00 26.09
CA LYS A 293 -0.60 7.77 24.66
C LYS A 293 0.13 6.56 24.12
N VAL A 294 1.43 6.46 24.39
CA VAL A 294 2.25 5.31 23.98
C VAL A 294 1.75 4.03 24.66
N ARG A 295 1.45 4.07 25.95
CA ARG A 295 0.95 2.92 26.72
C ARG A 295 -0.37 2.38 26.17
N VAL A 296 -1.28 3.26 25.76
CA VAL A 296 -2.57 2.87 25.18
C VAL A 296 -2.40 2.29 23.77
N ASN A 297 -1.57 2.91 22.94
CA ASN A 297 -1.46 2.53 21.51
C ASN A 297 -0.47 1.39 21.23
N LEU A 298 0.57 1.20 22.05
CA LEU A 298 1.62 0.21 21.77
C LEU A 298 1.11 -1.23 21.61
N PRO A 299 0.24 -1.75 22.50
CA PRO A 299 -0.30 -3.10 22.32
C PRO A 299 -1.12 -3.25 21.05
N SER A 300 -1.95 -2.27 20.75
CA SER A 300 -2.77 -2.25 19.53
C SER A 300 -1.91 -2.14 18.27
N LEU A 301 -0.86 -1.30 18.29
CA LEU A 301 0.08 -1.17 17.18
C LEU A 301 0.80 -2.50 16.89
N ILE A 302 1.25 -3.19 17.93
CA ILE A 302 1.86 -4.53 17.81
C ILE A 302 0.84 -5.52 17.25
N ALA A 303 -0.37 -5.57 17.81
CA ALA A 303 -1.43 -6.48 17.40
C ALA A 303 -1.84 -6.24 15.93
N TYR A 304 -1.95 -4.99 15.49
CA TYR A 304 -2.31 -4.66 14.10
C TYR A 304 -1.21 -4.99 13.11
N ASN A 305 0.07 -4.83 13.47
CA ASN A 305 1.18 -5.13 12.55
C ASN A 305 1.57 -6.61 12.53
N LEU A 306 1.56 -7.28 13.66
CA LEU A 306 2.12 -8.62 13.84
C LEU A 306 1.07 -9.68 14.22
N GLY A 307 -0.15 -9.26 14.55
CA GLY A 307 -1.21 -10.12 15.04
C GLY A 307 -1.84 -11.02 13.99
N ARG A 308 -3.01 -11.57 14.34
CA ARG A 308 -3.73 -12.59 13.57
C ARG A 308 -3.98 -12.21 12.12
N GLN A 309 -4.30 -10.94 11.86
CA GLN A 309 -4.62 -10.43 10.52
C GLN A 309 -3.43 -10.45 9.57
N ASN A 310 -2.20 -10.41 10.10
CA ASN A 310 -0.97 -10.44 9.31
C ASN A 310 -0.20 -11.76 9.44
N GLN A 311 -0.79 -12.75 10.09
CA GLN A 311 -0.13 -14.01 10.46
C GLN A 311 0.56 -14.70 9.28
N ALA A 312 -0.07 -14.75 8.10
CA ALA A 312 0.51 -15.40 6.93
C ALA A 312 1.80 -14.69 6.47
N ILE A 313 1.78 -13.36 6.42
CA ILE A 313 2.94 -12.56 6.00
C ILE A 313 4.04 -12.59 7.08
N VAL A 314 3.66 -12.53 8.35
CA VAL A 314 4.59 -12.63 9.49
C VAL A 314 5.30 -13.99 9.50
N LEU A 315 4.61 -15.10 9.18
CA LEU A 315 5.23 -16.40 9.01
C LEU A 315 6.21 -16.45 7.84
N VAL A 316 5.83 -15.91 6.69
CA VAL A 316 6.76 -15.79 5.55
C VAL A 316 7.99 -14.99 5.95
N TRP A 317 7.81 -13.88 6.64
CA TRP A 317 8.91 -13.04 7.10
C TRP A 317 9.88 -13.79 8.01
N VAL A 318 9.40 -14.41 9.09
CA VAL A 318 10.28 -15.11 10.05
C VAL A 318 11.02 -16.28 9.39
N TRP A 319 10.36 -17.06 8.53
CA TRP A 319 11.02 -18.18 7.85
C TRP A 319 12.03 -17.74 6.78
N LEU A 320 11.80 -16.60 6.13
CA LEU A 320 12.81 -15.98 5.27
C LEU A 320 14.00 -15.44 6.08
N CYS A 321 13.79 -14.91 7.29
CA CYS A 321 14.88 -14.55 8.19
C CYS A 321 15.70 -15.78 8.59
N VAL A 322 15.06 -16.87 8.97
CA VAL A 322 15.72 -18.16 9.29
C VAL A 322 16.58 -18.63 8.12
N ALA A 323 16.01 -18.70 6.92
CA ALA A 323 16.72 -19.14 5.73
C ALA A 323 17.88 -18.21 5.35
N SER A 324 17.68 -16.89 5.46
CA SER A 324 18.70 -15.88 5.17
C SER A 324 19.89 -15.98 6.13
N MET A 325 19.62 -16.13 7.44
CA MET A 325 20.67 -16.27 8.44
C MET A 325 21.44 -17.59 8.28
N TRP A 326 20.75 -18.66 7.90
CA TRP A 326 21.39 -19.94 7.56
C TRP A 326 22.32 -19.81 6.36
N VAL A 327 21.89 -19.11 5.30
CA VAL A 327 22.72 -18.84 4.11
C VAL A 327 23.96 -18.04 4.48
N CYS A 328 23.83 -16.97 5.29
CA CYS A 328 24.95 -16.18 5.77
C CYS A 328 25.92 -17.00 6.64
N TYR A 329 25.40 -17.80 7.57
CA TYR A 329 26.21 -18.70 8.39
C TYR A 329 27.02 -19.68 7.54
N ARG A 330 26.39 -20.30 6.54
CA ARG A 330 27.03 -21.29 5.64
C ARG A 330 28.05 -20.65 4.69
N SER A 331 27.92 -19.35 4.38
CA SER A 331 28.89 -18.64 3.54
C SER A 331 30.27 -18.49 4.19
N GLY A 332 30.39 -18.77 5.48
CA GLY A 332 31.64 -18.67 6.24
C GLY A 332 32.10 -17.25 6.54
N LYS A 333 31.30 -16.24 6.15
CA LYS A 333 31.62 -14.83 6.42
C LYS A 333 31.49 -14.47 7.90
N GLN A 334 32.26 -13.50 8.34
CA GLN A 334 32.22 -13.01 9.72
C GLN A 334 31.16 -11.91 9.88
N PRO A 335 30.46 -11.81 11.00
CA PRO A 335 30.59 -12.59 12.24
C PRO A 335 29.72 -13.86 12.24
N ARG A 336 30.33 -15.03 12.03
CA ARG A 336 29.63 -16.32 11.90
C ARG A 336 28.76 -16.69 13.10
N GLN A 337 29.23 -16.40 14.31
CA GLN A 337 28.49 -16.67 15.55
C GLN A 337 27.19 -15.86 15.63
N LEU A 338 27.21 -14.60 15.20
CA LEU A 338 26.04 -13.72 15.19
C LEU A 338 24.98 -14.23 14.20
N TYR A 339 25.37 -14.70 13.02
CA TYR A 339 24.45 -15.31 12.07
C TYR A 339 23.80 -16.58 12.61
N PHE A 340 24.57 -17.43 13.30
CA PHE A 340 24.03 -18.64 13.96
C PHE A 340 23.07 -18.30 15.09
N LEU A 341 23.41 -17.34 15.93
CA LEU A 341 22.55 -16.88 17.03
C LEU A 341 21.24 -16.29 16.48
N SER A 342 21.32 -15.40 15.48
CA SER A 342 20.13 -14.85 14.82
C SER A 342 19.29 -15.95 14.17
N PHE A 343 19.90 -16.95 13.52
CA PHE A 343 19.22 -18.11 12.98
C PHE A 343 18.45 -18.85 14.08
N ALA A 344 19.10 -19.17 15.19
CA ALA A 344 18.49 -19.93 16.28
C ALA A 344 17.30 -19.19 16.92
N ILE A 345 17.44 -17.88 17.16
CA ILE A 345 16.38 -17.05 17.74
C ILE A 345 15.20 -16.90 16.76
N CYS A 346 15.45 -16.62 15.49
CA CYS A 346 14.37 -16.54 14.50
C CYS A 346 13.67 -17.89 14.33
N ALA A 347 14.42 -19.02 14.33
CA ALA A 347 13.86 -20.36 14.25
C ALA A 347 12.95 -20.67 15.46
N PHE A 348 13.35 -20.29 16.67
CA PHE A 348 12.54 -20.40 17.87
C PHE A 348 11.18 -19.70 17.71
N PHE A 349 11.17 -18.42 17.32
CA PHE A 349 9.92 -17.70 17.07
C PHE A 349 9.12 -18.30 15.91
N GLY A 350 9.78 -18.70 14.84
CA GLY A 350 9.15 -19.31 13.67
C GLY A 350 8.43 -20.61 14.01
N ILE A 351 9.06 -21.47 14.81
CA ILE A 351 8.46 -22.73 15.30
C ILE A 351 7.24 -22.42 16.16
N ILE A 352 7.35 -21.51 17.14
CA ILE A 352 6.23 -21.14 18.02
C ILE A 352 5.04 -20.66 17.19
N LEU A 353 5.25 -19.69 16.28
CA LEU A 353 4.17 -19.14 15.46
C LEU A 353 3.55 -20.21 14.53
N THR A 354 4.37 -21.10 13.97
CA THR A 354 3.88 -22.19 13.12
C THR A 354 3.03 -23.16 13.94
N VAL A 355 3.48 -23.57 15.12
CA VAL A 355 2.72 -24.45 16.03
C VAL A 355 1.41 -23.79 16.43
N VAL A 356 1.41 -22.52 16.80
CA VAL A 356 0.20 -21.77 17.16
C VAL A 356 -0.78 -21.66 16.00
N MET A 357 -0.28 -21.50 14.78
CA MET A 357 -1.13 -21.43 13.59
C MET A 357 -1.82 -22.77 13.29
N ILE A 358 -1.09 -23.88 13.41
CA ILE A 358 -1.57 -25.23 13.06
C ILE A 358 -2.39 -25.82 14.21
N SER A 359 -2.03 -25.52 15.46
CA SER A 359 -2.67 -26.12 16.63
C SER A 359 -4.07 -25.55 16.88
N ALA A 360 -4.97 -26.44 17.32
CA ALA A 360 -6.28 -26.07 17.87
C ALA A 360 -6.19 -25.53 19.32
N LEU A 361 -5.00 -25.26 19.84
CA LEU A 361 -4.77 -24.77 21.20
C LEU A 361 -5.27 -23.33 21.35
N SER A 362 -6.56 -23.15 21.61
CA SER A 362 -7.22 -21.84 21.72
C SER A 362 -6.59 -20.95 22.77
N GLN A 363 -6.26 -21.48 23.96
CA GLN A 363 -5.67 -20.71 25.05
C GLN A 363 -4.29 -20.10 24.70
N PHE A 364 -3.43 -20.85 24.00
CA PHE A 364 -2.12 -20.35 23.58
C PHE A 364 -2.23 -19.34 22.43
N LYS A 365 -3.25 -19.51 21.58
CA LYS A 365 -3.60 -18.59 20.51
C LYS A 365 -4.08 -17.26 21.08
N ASP A 366 -4.92 -17.30 22.10
CA ASP A 366 -5.41 -16.11 22.78
C ASP A 366 -4.28 -15.36 23.48
N TRP A 367 -3.34 -16.06 24.11
CA TRP A 367 -2.17 -15.44 24.74
C TRP A 367 -1.27 -14.69 23.74
N ILE A 368 -1.06 -15.21 22.53
CA ILE A 368 -0.21 -14.57 21.51
C ILE A 368 -0.95 -13.46 20.76
N TYR A 369 -2.28 -13.57 20.56
CA TYR A 369 -3.02 -12.66 19.70
C TYR A 369 -3.96 -11.70 20.42
N HIS A 370 -4.25 -11.88 21.70
CA HIS A 370 -5.07 -10.93 22.45
C HIS A 370 -4.22 -9.83 23.06
N SER A 371 -4.57 -8.60 22.71
CA SER A 371 -3.86 -7.37 23.08
C SER A 371 -4.13 -6.87 24.50
N ASN A 372 -4.70 -7.71 25.38
CA ASN A 372 -4.80 -7.32 26.78
C ASN A 372 -3.39 -7.12 27.33
N LEU A 373 -3.04 -5.89 27.71
CA LEU A 373 -1.77 -5.35 28.26
C LEU A 373 -0.92 -6.33 29.12
N ASN A 374 -0.89 -7.61 28.73
CA ASN A 374 -0.10 -8.62 29.37
C ASN A 374 1.37 -8.41 28.99
N ILE A 375 2.22 -8.21 29.99
CA ILE A 375 3.66 -8.04 29.82
C ILE A 375 4.27 -9.15 28.97
N ASN A 376 3.75 -10.37 29.06
CA ASN A 376 4.22 -11.53 28.30
C ASN A 376 3.94 -11.37 26.78
N PHE A 377 2.77 -10.82 26.41
CA PHE A 377 2.44 -10.48 25.02
C PHE A 377 3.44 -9.47 24.47
N LEU A 378 3.70 -8.39 25.21
CA LEU A 378 4.66 -7.37 24.79
C LEU A 378 6.07 -7.92 24.66
N LEU A 379 6.55 -8.68 25.65
CA LEU A 379 7.88 -9.28 25.63
C LEU A 379 8.07 -10.25 24.45
N PHE A 380 7.06 -11.09 24.18
CA PHE A 380 7.10 -12.01 23.04
C PHE A 380 7.24 -11.25 21.71
N TRP A 381 6.36 -10.27 21.46
CA TRP A 381 6.34 -9.58 20.18
C TRP A 381 7.49 -8.58 20.01
N ILE A 382 7.96 -7.95 21.08
CA ILE A 382 9.18 -7.10 21.04
C ILE A 382 10.39 -7.98 20.75
N GLY A 383 10.52 -9.13 21.41
CA GLY A 383 11.58 -10.10 21.13
C GLY A 383 11.54 -10.63 19.70
N PHE A 384 10.35 -10.99 19.22
CA PHE A 384 10.11 -11.38 17.82
C PHE A 384 10.56 -10.29 16.84
N LEU A 385 10.07 -9.06 17.05
CA LEU A 385 10.38 -7.93 16.18
C LEU A 385 11.87 -7.64 16.18
N GLY A 386 12.50 -7.57 17.36
CA GLY A 386 13.94 -7.35 17.51
C GLY A 386 14.77 -8.39 16.77
N ALA A 387 14.47 -9.69 16.95
CA ALA A 387 15.17 -10.77 16.28
C ALA A 387 15.07 -10.70 14.76
N ASN A 388 13.86 -10.49 14.24
CA ASN A 388 13.63 -10.43 12.80
C ASN A 388 14.20 -9.15 12.17
N CYS A 389 14.13 -8.01 12.86
CA CYS A 389 14.77 -6.76 12.42
C CYS A 389 16.29 -6.93 12.32
N ILE A 390 16.92 -7.52 13.35
CA ILE A 390 18.37 -7.80 13.33
C ILE A 390 18.71 -8.71 12.14
N ALA A 391 17.95 -9.78 11.92
CA ALA A 391 18.19 -10.70 10.80
C ALA A 391 18.10 -10.00 9.44
N VAL A 392 17.06 -9.17 9.22
CA VAL A 392 16.89 -8.39 7.98
C VAL A 392 18.04 -7.42 7.79
N ILE A 393 18.42 -6.65 8.83
CA ILE A 393 19.52 -5.68 8.79
C ILE A 393 20.84 -6.38 8.46
N LEU A 394 21.15 -7.48 9.14
CA LEU A 394 22.36 -8.25 8.90
C LEU A 394 22.42 -8.78 7.46
N PHE A 395 21.30 -9.32 6.97
CA PHE A 395 21.22 -9.88 5.62
C PHE A 395 21.37 -8.81 4.53
N ILE A 396 20.65 -7.70 4.64
CA ILE A 396 20.71 -6.60 3.67
C ILE A 396 22.12 -5.96 3.68
N ARG A 397 22.69 -5.77 4.89
CA ARG A 397 24.05 -5.24 5.04
C ARG A 397 25.10 -6.17 4.38
N GLU A 398 24.98 -7.48 4.59
CA GLU A 398 25.84 -8.49 3.99
C GLU A 398 25.81 -8.45 2.46
N LYS A 399 24.66 -8.12 1.88
CA LYS A 399 24.45 -7.97 0.45
C LYS A 399 24.84 -6.59 -0.09
N GLY A 400 25.09 -5.61 0.76
CA GLY A 400 25.49 -4.25 0.40
C GLY A 400 24.37 -3.39 -0.19
N HIS A 401 23.08 -3.69 0.12
CA HIS A 401 21.91 -3.02 -0.45
C HIS A 401 21.32 -1.96 0.50
N TYR A 402 22.01 -0.85 0.70
CA TYR A 402 21.64 0.20 1.65
C TYR A 402 20.27 0.84 1.36
N THR A 403 19.85 0.89 0.10
CA THR A 403 18.52 1.41 -0.28
C THR A 403 17.37 0.55 0.28
N LEU A 404 17.54 -0.78 0.29
CA LEU A 404 16.57 -1.68 0.92
C LEU A 404 16.60 -1.55 2.45
N LEU A 405 17.77 -1.29 3.03
CA LEU A 405 17.89 -1.01 4.45
C LEU A 405 17.15 0.29 4.82
N ALA A 406 17.35 1.36 4.04
CA ALA A 406 16.67 2.63 4.24
C ALA A 406 15.13 2.46 4.12
N LEU A 407 14.65 1.66 3.16
CA LEU A 407 13.24 1.31 3.02
C LEU A 407 12.71 0.59 4.26
N PHE A 408 13.42 -0.44 4.73
CA PHE A 408 13.01 -1.24 5.88
C PHE A 408 12.95 -0.40 7.17
N VAL A 409 13.98 0.39 7.42
CA VAL A 409 14.03 1.30 8.56
C VAL A 409 12.91 2.35 8.46
N GLY A 410 12.70 2.94 7.28
CA GLY A 410 11.61 3.88 7.03
C GLY A 410 10.23 3.27 7.31
N GLY A 411 10.00 2.03 6.89
CA GLY A 411 8.76 1.29 7.17
C GLY A 411 8.51 1.07 8.66
N LEU A 412 9.55 0.72 9.42
CA LEU A 412 9.43 0.57 10.87
C LEU A 412 9.14 1.90 11.57
N PHE A 413 9.89 2.93 11.25
CA PHE A 413 9.73 4.25 11.89
C PHE A 413 8.39 4.91 11.53
N SER A 414 7.87 4.67 10.31
CA SER A 414 6.53 5.16 9.93
C SER A 414 5.43 4.66 10.87
N GLN A 415 5.61 3.51 11.50
CA GLN A 415 4.66 2.96 12.47
C GLN A 415 4.72 3.68 13.82
N LEU A 416 5.87 4.23 14.22
CA LEU A 416 6.02 4.90 15.51
C LEU A 416 5.16 6.16 15.63
N VAL A 417 4.84 6.81 14.49
CA VAL A 417 3.91 7.96 14.48
C VAL A 417 2.52 7.57 15.03
N MET A 418 2.13 6.32 14.84
CA MET A 418 0.84 5.82 15.31
C MET A 418 0.77 5.64 16.83
N LEU A 419 1.91 5.65 17.52
CA LEU A 419 1.94 5.61 19.00
C LEU A 419 1.28 6.84 19.64
N ILE A 420 1.24 7.95 18.93
CA ILE A 420 0.63 9.20 19.40
C ILE A 420 -0.64 9.57 18.63
N SER A 421 -1.13 8.67 17.78
CA SER A 421 -2.34 8.90 16.98
C SER A 421 -3.61 8.66 17.81
N PRO A 422 -4.59 9.57 17.82
CA PRO A 422 -5.87 9.37 18.49
C PRO A 422 -6.78 8.36 17.74
N SER A 423 -6.45 8.01 16.50
CA SER A 423 -7.28 7.15 15.64
C SER A 423 -6.49 5.97 15.06
N LEU A 424 -5.76 5.26 15.94
CA LEU A 424 -5.06 4.04 15.55
C LEU A 424 -6.06 2.98 15.10
N SER A 425 -5.89 2.46 13.89
CA SER A 425 -6.76 1.44 13.31
C SER A 425 -5.94 0.37 12.59
N ILE A 426 -6.54 -0.80 12.33
CA ILE A 426 -5.89 -1.93 11.66
C ILE A 426 -5.31 -1.55 10.29
N ARG A 427 -5.97 -0.65 9.54
CA ARG A 427 -5.50 -0.19 8.22
C ARG A 427 -4.15 0.52 8.26
N SER A 428 -3.72 1.06 9.41
CA SER A 428 -2.39 1.68 9.55
C SER A 428 -1.24 0.69 9.34
N SER A 429 -1.47 -0.61 9.54
CA SER A 429 -0.48 -1.66 9.30
C SER A 429 -0.18 -1.90 7.81
N ILE A 430 -1.06 -1.46 6.91
CA ILE A 430 -0.85 -1.55 5.46
C ILE A 430 0.46 -0.88 5.05
N ILE A 431 0.82 0.23 5.72
CA ILE A 431 2.06 0.95 5.43
C ILE A 431 3.28 0.07 5.69
N PHE A 432 3.31 -0.62 6.82
CA PHE A 432 4.39 -1.56 7.13
C PHE A 432 4.42 -2.75 6.16
N LEU A 433 3.27 -3.32 5.84
CA LEU A 433 3.19 -4.47 4.93
C LEU A 433 3.70 -4.16 3.53
N PHE A 434 3.26 -3.04 2.93
CA PHE A 434 3.71 -2.67 1.59
C PHE A 434 5.21 -2.32 1.54
N THR A 435 5.79 -1.82 2.64
CA THR A 435 7.25 -1.65 2.73
C THR A 435 7.99 -2.96 2.95
N LEU A 436 7.37 -3.94 3.59
CA LEU A 436 7.95 -5.26 3.83
C LEU A 436 7.96 -6.12 2.54
N PHE A 437 6.99 -5.98 1.64
CA PHE A 437 6.90 -6.78 0.41
C PHE A 437 8.16 -6.75 -0.46
N PRO A 438 8.77 -5.60 -0.80
CA PRO A 438 10.04 -5.55 -1.52
C PRO A 438 11.18 -6.26 -0.79
N ILE A 439 11.21 -6.19 0.54
CA ILE A 439 12.23 -6.86 1.37
C ILE A 439 12.06 -8.38 1.28
N LEU A 440 10.84 -8.89 1.43
CA LEU A 440 10.54 -10.32 1.32
C LEU A 440 10.86 -10.85 -0.09
N ALA A 441 10.51 -10.07 -1.12
CA ALA A 441 10.80 -10.43 -2.51
C ALA A 441 12.31 -10.48 -2.79
N PHE A 442 13.08 -9.52 -2.25
CA PHE A 442 14.53 -9.51 -2.28
C PHE A 442 15.12 -10.75 -1.58
N MET A 443 14.70 -11.02 -0.33
CA MET A 443 15.18 -12.17 0.44
C MET A 443 14.89 -13.49 -0.27
N MET A 444 13.67 -13.66 -0.81
CA MET A 444 13.29 -14.85 -1.55
C MET A 444 14.16 -15.05 -2.81
N ALA A 445 14.43 -13.98 -3.56
CA ALA A 445 15.28 -14.06 -4.76
C ALA A 445 16.72 -14.46 -4.39
N GLU A 446 17.29 -13.91 -3.34
CA GLU A 446 18.64 -14.23 -2.86
C GLU A 446 18.77 -15.67 -2.36
N ILE A 447 17.78 -16.16 -1.59
CA ILE A 447 17.78 -17.52 -1.07
C ILE A 447 17.64 -18.54 -2.20
N THR A 448 16.78 -18.25 -3.18
CA THR A 448 16.48 -19.17 -4.29
C THR A 448 17.65 -19.28 -5.27
N THR A 449 18.46 -18.24 -5.44
CA THR A 449 19.66 -18.26 -6.29
C THR A 449 20.87 -18.89 -5.60
N GLY A 450 20.85 -19.04 -4.29
CA GLY A 450 21.87 -19.71 -3.48
C GLY A 450 21.85 -21.25 -3.69
N ILE A 451 22.97 -21.81 -4.07
CA ILE A 451 23.12 -23.12 -4.76
C ILE A 451 22.54 -24.37 -4.04
N ARG A 452 22.31 -24.37 -2.72
CA ARG A 452 21.97 -25.61 -1.99
C ARG A 452 20.55 -25.71 -1.42
N LEU A 453 19.79 -24.62 -1.41
CA LEU A 453 18.42 -24.58 -0.86
C LEU A 453 17.34 -24.45 -1.94
N GLN A 454 17.69 -24.60 -3.21
CA GLN A 454 16.78 -24.34 -4.33
C GLN A 454 15.47 -25.13 -4.27
N ILE A 455 15.53 -26.40 -3.87
CA ILE A 455 14.32 -27.24 -3.80
C ILE A 455 13.41 -26.75 -2.67
N LEU A 456 13.96 -26.53 -1.47
CA LEU A 456 13.20 -26.05 -0.32
C LEU A 456 12.62 -24.65 -0.57
N ALA A 457 13.39 -23.75 -1.20
CA ALA A 457 12.92 -22.42 -1.57
C ALA A 457 11.80 -22.46 -2.62
N LYS A 458 11.87 -23.37 -3.59
CA LYS A 458 10.80 -23.60 -4.57
C LYS A 458 9.55 -24.17 -3.93
N LEU A 459 9.69 -25.12 -2.99
CA LEU A 459 8.57 -25.67 -2.23
C LEU A 459 7.93 -24.60 -1.33
N ALA A 460 8.73 -23.77 -0.66
CA ALA A 460 8.22 -22.65 0.12
C ALA A 460 7.46 -21.65 -0.75
N LEU A 461 8.00 -21.31 -1.93
CA LEU A 461 7.33 -20.42 -2.88
C LEU A 461 6.01 -21.01 -3.39
N LEU A 462 5.97 -22.32 -3.65
CA LEU A 462 4.74 -23.02 -4.02
C LEU A 462 3.71 -22.97 -2.89
N MET A 463 4.11 -23.18 -1.63
CA MET A 463 3.22 -23.07 -0.48
C MET A 463 2.67 -21.64 -0.32
N ILE A 464 3.53 -20.63 -0.44
CA ILE A 464 3.15 -19.21 -0.40
C ILE A 464 2.14 -18.90 -1.51
N PHE A 465 2.39 -19.36 -2.72
CA PHE A 465 1.49 -19.18 -3.86
C PHE A 465 0.14 -19.86 -3.63
N THR A 466 0.14 -21.11 -3.17
CA THR A 466 -1.10 -21.86 -2.88
C THR A 466 -1.92 -21.17 -1.80
N ALA A 467 -1.28 -20.70 -0.73
CA ALA A 467 -1.93 -19.96 0.34
C ALA A 467 -2.51 -18.62 -0.16
N ALA A 468 -1.74 -17.86 -0.96
CA ALA A 468 -2.18 -16.61 -1.57
C ALA A 468 -3.37 -16.81 -2.51
N MET A 469 -3.33 -17.81 -3.36
CA MET A 469 -4.43 -18.15 -4.27
C MET A 469 -5.68 -18.59 -3.51
N PHE A 470 -5.53 -19.45 -2.51
CA PHE A 470 -6.65 -19.89 -1.67
C PHE A 470 -7.32 -18.72 -0.96
N ASN A 471 -6.54 -17.85 -0.31
CA ASN A 471 -7.05 -16.64 0.34
C ASN A 471 -7.76 -15.72 -0.65
N THR A 472 -7.15 -15.46 -1.82
CA THR A 472 -7.72 -14.66 -2.89
C THR A 472 -9.08 -15.22 -3.36
N ILE A 473 -9.19 -16.53 -3.59
CA ILE A 473 -10.44 -17.19 -4.00
C ILE A 473 -11.51 -17.05 -2.92
N LEU A 474 -11.16 -17.27 -1.64
CA LEU A 474 -12.11 -17.11 -0.54
C LEU A 474 -12.66 -15.70 -0.44
N ILE A 475 -11.80 -14.68 -0.63
CA ILE A 475 -12.19 -13.27 -0.60
C ILE A 475 -13.11 -12.96 -1.78
N ILE A 476 -12.75 -13.35 -3.01
CA ILE A 476 -13.61 -13.16 -4.19
C ILE A 476 -14.99 -13.79 -3.98
N ARG A 477 -15.04 -15.04 -3.53
CA ARG A 477 -16.31 -15.74 -3.27
C ARG A 477 -17.14 -15.04 -2.20
N GLY A 478 -16.50 -14.48 -1.19
CA GLY A 478 -17.20 -13.76 -0.13
C GLY A 478 -17.87 -12.47 -0.61
N TYR A 479 -17.14 -11.66 -1.37
CA TYR A 479 -17.68 -10.44 -1.98
C TYR A 479 -18.71 -10.73 -3.08
N ALA A 480 -18.50 -11.79 -3.87
CA ALA A 480 -19.45 -12.19 -4.91
C ALA A 480 -20.85 -12.56 -4.35
N VAL A 481 -20.93 -13.07 -3.11
CA VAL A 481 -22.23 -13.36 -2.46
C VAL A 481 -23.00 -12.08 -2.12
N ASN A 482 -22.30 -10.99 -1.76
CA ASN A 482 -22.93 -9.70 -1.45
C ASN A 482 -23.31 -8.92 -2.72
N SER A 483 -22.63 -9.16 -3.83
CA SER A 483 -22.77 -8.38 -5.06
C SER A 483 -24.20 -8.27 -5.61
N PRO A 484 -25.00 -9.36 -5.71
CA PRO A 484 -26.38 -9.25 -6.21
C PRO A 484 -27.28 -8.37 -5.33
N ILE A 485 -27.07 -8.38 -4.01
CA ILE A 485 -27.82 -7.54 -3.08
C ILE A 485 -27.43 -6.08 -3.24
N MET A 486 -26.13 -5.78 -3.32
CA MET A 486 -25.66 -4.41 -3.56
C MET A 486 -26.16 -3.86 -4.90
N GLU A 487 -26.14 -4.67 -5.95
CA GLU A 487 -26.66 -4.29 -7.26
C GLU A 487 -28.17 -4.08 -7.25
N SER A 488 -28.92 -4.89 -6.51
CA SER A 488 -30.36 -4.72 -6.33
C SER A 488 -30.67 -3.42 -5.58
N ASN A 489 -29.98 -3.17 -4.47
CA ASN A 489 -30.15 -1.94 -3.69
C ASN A 489 -29.80 -0.69 -4.51
N ASP A 490 -28.70 -0.70 -5.29
CA ASP A 490 -28.32 0.40 -6.19
C ASP A 490 -29.44 0.66 -7.24
N ARG A 491 -29.97 -0.39 -7.86
CA ARG A 491 -31.11 -0.27 -8.80
C ARG A 491 -32.36 0.31 -8.15
N ILE A 492 -32.73 -0.17 -6.96
CA ILE A 492 -33.88 0.33 -6.22
C ILE A 492 -33.71 1.83 -5.93
N LEU A 493 -32.56 2.23 -5.38
CA LEU A 493 -32.29 3.63 -5.05
C LEU A 493 -32.35 4.54 -6.28
N ARG A 494 -31.73 4.15 -7.39
CA ARG A 494 -31.79 4.91 -8.66
C ARG A 494 -33.21 5.02 -9.22
N HIS A 495 -33.97 3.92 -9.20
CA HIS A 495 -35.34 3.91 -9.69
C HIS A 495 -36.24 4.80 -8.82
N MET A 496 -36.13 4.72 -7.49
CA MET A 496 -36.90 5.55 -6.58
C MET A 496 -36.55 7.03 -6.72
N ALA A 497 -35.24 7.37 -6.84
CA ALA A 497 -34.83 8.73 -7.10
C ALA A 497 -35.43 9.29 -8.41
N GLN A 498 -35.51 8.47 -9.46
CA GLN A 498 -36.13 8.88 -10.71
C GLN A 498 -37.65 9.04 -10.58
N ALA A 499 -38.33 8.14 -9.85
CA ALA A 499 -39.80 8.23 -9.59
C ALA A 499 -40.13 9.51 -8.82
N ILE A 500 -39.33 9.87 -7.82
CA ILE A 500 -39.50 11.11 -7.03
C ILE A 500 -39.35 12.34 -7.91
N ARG A 501 -38.30 12.37 -8.75
CA ARG A 501 -38.13 13.47 -9.73
C ARG A 501 -39.29 13.62 -10.71
N ASN A 502 -39.99 12.53 -10.99
CA ASN A 502 -41.19 12.52 -11.83
C ASN A 502 -42.46 12.86 -11.05
N GLY A 503 -42.37 13.28 -9.79
CA GLY A 503 -43.49 13.71 -8.96
C GLY A 503 -44.19 12.60 -8.17
N THR A 504 -43.63 11.39 -8.07
CA THR A 504 -44.17 10.32 -7.24
C THR A 504 -43.83 10.57 -5.77
N GLU A 505 -44.82 10.63 -4.91
CA GLU A 505 -44.63 10.72 -3.45
C GLU A 505 -44.19 9.36 -2.90
N ILE A 506 -42.99 9.33 -2.23
CA ILE A 506 -42.43 8.13 -1.61
C ILE A 506 -41.97 8.49 -0.21
N GLU A 507 -42.55 7.84 0.80
CA GLU A 507 -42.18 8.06 2.22
C GLU A 507 -41.04 7.15 2.68
N LYS A 508 -40.94 5.95 2.11
CA LYS A 508 -39.96 4.93 2.54
C LYS A 508 -39.44 4.11 1.37
N ILE A 509 -38.18 3.70 1.48
CA ILE A 509 -37.52 2.79 0.53
C ILE A 509 -37.00 1.58 1.30
N GLU A 510 -37.39 0.38 0.87
CA GLU A 510 -36.96 -0.87 1.48
C GLU A 510 -35.71 -1.41 0.78
N LEU A 511 -34.70 -1.71 1.55
CA LEU A 511 -33.38 -2.19 1.10
C LEU A 511 -33.01 -3.47 1.82
N SER A 512 -32.27 -4.35 1.15
CA SER A 512 -31.84 -5.62 1.73
C SER A 512 -30.49 -5.49 2.43
N LYS A 513 -30.37 -6.08 3.63
CA LYS A 513 -29.09 -6.24 4.35
C LYS A 513 -28.19 -7.23 3.64
N LEU A 514 -26.90 -7.03 3.72
CA LEU A 514 -25.91 -7.93 3.14
C LEU A 514 -25.87 -9.26 3.90
N PRO A 515 -25.92 -10.41 3.20
CA PRO A 515 -25.88 -11.73 3.83
C PRO A 515 -24.54 -12.03 4.51
N ARG A 516 -23.44 -11.40 4.04
CA ARG A 516 -22.10 -11.57 4.60
C ARG A 516 -21.51 -10.24 5.02
N LYS A 517 -21.90 -9.73 6.19
CA LYS A 517 -21.41 -8.44 6.75
C LYS A 517 -19.88 -8.32 6.77
N ARG A 518 -19.16 -9.42 6.96
CA ARG A 518 -17.70 -9.45 7.01
C ARG A 518 -17.03 -9.04 5.69
N TYR A 519 -17.76 -9.09 4.56
CA TYR A 519 -17.28 -8.72 3.22
C TYR A 519 -17.86 -7.38 2.75
N ALA A 520 -17.90 -6.42 3.65
CA ALA A 520 -18.27 -5.04 3.39
C ALA A 520 -17.60 -4.16 4.47
N ALA A 521 -17.35 -2.89 4.19
CA ALA A 521 -17.10 -1.91 5.24
C ALA A 521 -18.43 -1.63 5.98
N ASP A 522 -18.39 -0.69 6.93
CA ASP A 522 -19.56 -0.39 7.75
C ASP A 522 -20.74 0.12 6.90
N MET A 523 -21.93 -0.33 7.24
CA MET A 523 -23.21 -0.02 6.56
C MET A 523 -24.16 0.66 7.55
N PRO A 524 -25.18 1.40 7.10
CA PRO A 524 -26.12 2.14 7.96
C PRO A 524 -26.81 1.31 9.04
N TYR A 525 -27.03 0.03 8.78
CA TYR A 525 -27.64 -0.90 9.72
C TYR A 525 -26.64 -1.54 10.70
N SER A 526 -25.36 -1.14 10.64
CA SER A 526 -24.37 -1.44 11.67
C SER A 526 -24.57 -0.51 12.86
N GLU A 527 -24.26 -0.96 14.06
CA GLU A 527 -24.40 -0.19 15.29
C GLU A 527 -23.59 1.13 15.21
N ASN A 528 -24.23 2.25 15.54
CA ASN A 528 -23.66 3.60 15.51
C ASN A 528 -23.30 4.17 14.11
N PHE A 529 -23.85 3.64 13.03
CA PHE A 529 -23.55 4.08 11.68
C PHE A 529 -24.79 4.56 10.88
N GLU A 530 -25.89 4.88 11.57
CA GLU A 530 -27.14 5.36 10.95
C GLU A 530 -26.96 6.65 10.14
N TYR A 531 -25.97 7.47 10.48
CA TYR A 531 -25.64 8.69 9.76
C TYR A 531 -25.21 8.44 8.30
N ILE A 532 -24.80 7.22 7.95
CA ILE A 532 -24.46 6.84 6.56
C ILE A 532 -25.69 6.95 5.66
N ASP A 533 -26.91 6.76 6.17
CA ASP A 533 -28.16 6.93 5.42
C ASP A 533 -28.26 8.34 4.81
N VAL A 534 -27.76 9.36 5.48
CA VAL A 534 -27.75 10.74 4.97
C VAL A 534 -26.86 10.81 3.73
N TRP A 535 -25.65 10.26 3.77
CA TRP A 535 -24.74 10.27 2.62
C TRP A 535 -25.25 9.44 1.45
N ILE A 536 -25.94 8.32 1.72
CA ILE A 536 -26.61 7.52 0.68
C ILE A 536 -27.71 8.33 0.00
N LYS A 537 -28.56 9.02 0.79
CA LYS A 537 -29.63 9.86 0.24
C LYS A 537 -29.06 10.97 -0.64
N GLU A 538 -28.04 11.69 -0.15
CA GLU A 538 -27.36 12.73 -0.92
C GLU A 538 -26.75 12.20 -2.21
N TYR A 539 -26.10 11.05 -2.18
CA TYR A 539 -25.48 10.44 -3.36
C TYR A 539 -26.50 10.07 -4.44
N TYR A 540 -27.68 9.57 -4.05
CA TYR A 540 -28.76 9.19 -4.98
C TYR A 540 -29.76 10.33 -5.26
N ASP A 541 -29.55 11.53 -4.74
CA ASP A 541 -30.45 12.69 -4.91
C ASP A 541 -31.85 12.39 -4.38
N LEU A 542 -31.93 11.84 -3.18
CA LEU A 542 -33.16 11.53 -2.45
C LEU A 542 -33.44 12.61 -1.41
N PRO A 543 -34.73 13.02 -1.23
CA PRO A 543 -35.11 13.92 -0.17
C PRO A 543 -34.71 13.41 1.24
N PRO A 544 -34.30 14.29 2.16
CA PRO A 544 -33.85 13.90 3.49
C PRO A 544 -34.96 13.23 4.33
N GLU A 545 -36.23 13.50 4.05
CA GLU A 545 -37.39 12.99 4.76
C GLU A 545 -37.64 11.50 4.51
N ILE A 546 -37.13 10.97 3.39
CA ILE A 546 -37.34 9.56 3.03
C ILE A 546 -36.66 8.65 4.02
N LYS A 547 -37.36 7.64 4.50
CA LYS A 547 -36.82 6.63 5.40
C LYS A 547 -36.24 5.46 4.62
N LEU A 548 -34.96 5.14 4.81
CA LEU A 548 -34.36 3.90 4.31
C LEU A 548 -34.57 2.79 5.33
N ILE A 549 -35.22 1.71 4.93
CA ILE A 549 -35.54 0.57 5.80
C ILE A 549 -34.73 -0.63 5.36
N TRP A 550 -33.83 -1.05 6.20
CA TRP A 550 -32.92 -2.18 5.94
C TRP A 550 -33.50 -3.49 6.53
N ARG A 551 -33.83 -4.44 5.66
CA ARG A 551 -34.38 -5.76 6.01
C ARG A 551 -33.41 -6.93 5.84
#